data_a216cb0a99f92235c12f41d6fd48dd86
#
_entry.id   a216cb0a99f92235c12f41d6fd48dd86
#
_cell.length_a   1.000
_cell.length_b   1.000
_cell.length_c   1.000
_cell.angle_alpha   90.00
_cell.angle_beta   90.00
_cell.angle_gamma   90.00
#
_symmetry.space_group_name_H-M   'P 1'
#
loop_
_entity.id
_entity.type
_entity.pdbx_description
1 polymer ?
#
loop_
_entity_poly.entity_id
_entity_poly.type
_entity_poly.pdbx_seq_one_letter_code
_entity_poly.pdbx_strand_id
1 'polypeptide(L)'
;MFTKPVLALSISAALCGSAFAQEEFRQHEAHVHGHVELNIAQDGQDLLIEITAPGADVVGFEHAPQTDEQTQRLNQALENLNNAEAIFTLSDGARCHLETANVKHTLGGADDHDHDHDHDQHDDHDHEQHQGHDDHEHHDDHEQAHEGHEHHDEHQHGSFTVQYQYHCDQITELKQIDSHWFELFPNTQEMDVNLLTDSVQTATELRPGQARISL
;
A
#
# COMPACT_ATOMS: atom_id res chain seq x y z
N MET A 1 69.15 -39.36 -19.09
CA MET A 1 68.30 -39.20 -17.87
C MET A 1 67.16 -38.22 -18.20
N PHE A 2 66.00 -38.77 -18.50
CA PHE A 2 64.84 -37.96 -18.87
C PHE A 2 63.90 -37.94 -17.70
N THR A 3 63.73 -36.74 -17.09
CA THR A 3 62.75 -36.50 -16.07
C THR A 3 61.47 -36.00 -16.71
N LYS A 4 60.37 -36.75 -16.53
CA LYS A 4 59.04 -36.38 -16.98
C LYS A 4 58.34 -35.40 -15.95
N PRO A 5 57.77 -34.30 -16.37
CA PRO A 5 56.93 -33.51 -15.47
C PRO A 5 55.53 -34.10 -15.36
N VAL A 6 55.07 -34.32 -14.14
CA VAL A 6 53.70 -34.70 -13.80
C VAL A 6 52.83 -33.44 -13.82
N LEU A 7 51.86 -33.44 -14.73
CA LEU A 7 50.86 -32.37 -14.85
C LEU A 7 49.75 -32.63 -13.83
N ALA A 8 49.70 -31.87 -12.74
CA ALA A 8 48.60 -31.92 -11.77
C ALA A 8 47.42 -31.11 -12.28
N LEU A 9 46.33 -31.80 -12.63
CA LEU A 9 45.07 -31.21 -13.08
C LEU A 9 44.23 -30.84 -11.83
N SER A 10 44.21 -29.56 -11.48
CA SER A 10 43.36 -29.02 -10.39
C SER A 10 41.96 -28.79 -10.89
N ILE A 11 41.01 -29.62 -10.45
CA ILE A 11 39.57 -29.44 -10.72
C ILE A 11 39.04 -28.46 -9.68
N SER A 12 38.81 -27.21 -10.11
CA SER A 12 38.09 -26.20 -9.31
C SER A 12 36.60 -26.45 -9.46
N ALA A 13 35.98 -26.97 -8.40
CA ALA A 13 34.54 -27.08 -8.30
C ALA A 13 33.96 -25.66 -8.00
N ALA A 14 33.33 -25.06 -9.00
CA ALA A 14 32.56 -23.84 -8.81
C ALA A 14 31.26 -24.15 -8.06
N LEU A 15 31.17 -23.78 -6.79
CA LEU A 15 29.91 -23.76 -6.05
C LEU A 15 29.08 -22.56 -6.58
N CYS A 16 28.12 -22.86 -7.44
CA CYS A 16 27.03 -21.93 -7.73
C CYS A 16 26.14 -21.85 -6.49
N GLY A 17 26.41 -20.86 -5.63
CA GLY A 17 25.48 -20.49 -4.57
C GLY A 17 24.22 -19.90 -5.20
N SER A 18 23.09 -20.60 -5.08
CA SER A 18 21.78 -20.06 -5.40
C SER A 18 21.49 -18.92 -4.41
N ALA A 19 21.58 -17.68 -4.88
CA ALA A 19 21.02 -16.56 -4.15
C ALA A 19 19.50 -16.74 -4.16
N PHE A 20 18.94 -17.20 -3.04
CA PHE A 20 17.54 -17.04 -2.77
C PHE A 20 17.35 -15.54 -2.53
N ALA A 21 16.81 -14.82 -3.52
CA ALA A 21 16.19 -13.54 -3.27
C ALA A 21 15.01 -13.83 -2.33
N GLN A 22 15.18 -13.57 -1.06
CA GLN A 22 14.06 -13.38 -0.17
C GLN A 22 13.34 -12.14 -0.69
N GLU A 23 12.18 -12.35 -1.31
CA GLU A 23 11.18 -11.30 -1.36
C GLU A 23 10.85 -11.01 0.11
N GLU A 24 11.53 -10.04 0.68
CA GLU A 24 11.07 -9.40 1.90
C GLU A 24 9.69 -8.84 1.56
N PHE A 25 8.68 -9.59 1.93
CA PHE A 25 7.34 -9.05 2.13
C PHE A 25 7.56 -7.82 3.00
N ARG A 26 7.38 -6.64 2.40
CA ARG A 26 7.31 -5.41 3.16
C ARG A 26 6.13 -5.58 4.09
N GLN A 27 6.38 -6.01 5.31
CA GLN A 27 5.43 -5.84 6.39
C GLN A 27 5.24 -4.33 6.45
N HIS A 28 4.04 -3.87 6.08
CA HIS A 28 3.64 -2.52 6.37
C HIS A 28 3.81 -2.35 7.88
N GLU A 29 4.87 -1.65 8.26
CA GLU A 29 5.06 -1.26 9.65
C GLU A 29 3.79 -0.53 10.07
N ALA A 30 3.37 -0.75 11.32
CA ALA A 30 2.17 -0.12 11.85
C ALA A 30 2.22 1.38 11.55
N HIS A 31 1.28 1.87 10.72
CA HIS A 31 1.24 3.25 10.31
C HIS A 31 1.17 4.15 11.55
N VAL A 32 2.12 5.04 11.68
CA VAL A 32 2.14 6.03 12.77
C VAL A 32 1.29 7.22 12.32
N HIS A 33 0.26 7.55 13.08
CA HIS A 33 -0.57 8.72 12.79
C HIS A 33 0.27 10.00 12.75
N GLY A 34 0.03 10.83 11.78
CA GLY A 34 0.82 12.04 11.54
C GLY A 34 2.03 11.83 10.63
N HIS A 35 2.32 10.59 10.22
CA HIS A 35 3.45 10.25 9.38
C HIS A 35 3.00 9.65 8.05
N VAL A 36 3.46 10.23 6.96
CA VAL A 36 3.17 9.82 5.59
C VAL A 36 4.47 9.47 4.89
N GLU A 37 4.49 8.36 4.17
CA GLU A 37 5.62 7.97 3.34
C GLU A 37 5.45 8.49 1.91
N LEU A 38 6.50 9.06 1.34
CA LEU A 38 6.58 9.54 -0.02
C LEU A 38 7.80 8.96 -0.72
N ASN A 39 7.57 8.07 -1.66
CA ASN A 39 8.62 7.47 -2.48
C ASN A 39 8.60 8.10 -3.87
N ILE A 40 9.74 8.62 -4.32
CA ILE A 40 9.91 9.23 -5.64
C ILE A 40 11.03 8.50 -6.35
N ALA A 41 10.72 7.92 -7.51
CA ALA A 41 11.68 7.20 -8.34
C ALA A 41 11.66 7.73 -9.77
N GLN A 42 12.86 7.91 -10.35
CA GLN A 42 13.04 8.24 -11.76
C GLN A 42 13.55 6.99 -12.50
N ASP A 43 12.97 6.73 -13.69
CA ASP A 43 13.47 5.74 -14.65
C ASP A 43 13.48 6.37 -16.06
N GLY A 44 14.66 6.82 -16.49
CA GLY A 44 14.80 7.55 -17.74
C GLY A 44 14.02 8.86 -17.73
N GLN A 45 12.97 8.97 -18.56
CA GLN A 45 12.10 10.15 -18.65
C GLN A 45 10.84 10.04 -17.77
N ASP A 46 10.65 8.91 -17.11
CA ASP A 46 9.48 8.65 -16.29
C ASP A 46 9.77 8.94 -14.82
N LEU A 47 8.79 9.50 -14.13
CA LEU A 47 8.82 9.79 -12.72
C LEU A 47 7.64 9.11 -12.05
N LEU A 48 7.93 8.19 -11.14
CA LEU A 48 6.94 7.55 -10.28
C LEU A 48 6.95 8.23 -8.90
N ILE A 49 5.77 8.62 -8.45
CA ILE A 49 5.54 9.16 -7.10
C ILE A 49 4.53 8.25 -6.42
N GLU A 50 4.91 7.67 -5.28
CA GLU A 50 4.05 6.83 -4.46
C GLU A 50 3.92 7.42 -3.06
N ILE A 51 2.67 7.53 -2.59
CA ILE A 51 2.36 8.00 -1.24
C ILE A 51 1.66 6.87 -0.49
N THR A 52 2.09 6.62 0.75
CA THR A 52 1.39 5.75 1.69
C THR A 52 1.02 6.58 2.93
N ALA A 53 -0.27 6.68 3.22
CA ALA A 53 -0.77 7.52 4.30
C ALA A 53 -1.81 6.80 5.16
N PRO A 54 -1.77 6.94 6.49
CA PRO A 54 -2.84 6.46 7.37
C PRO A 54 -4.18 7.12 7.04
N GLY A 55 -5.28 6.37 7.17
CA GLY A 55 -6.62 6.92 7.01
C GLY A 55 -6.90 8.09 7.95
N ALA A 56 -6.36 8.02 9.17
CA ALA A 56 -6.46 9.10 10.16
C ALA A 56 -5.90 10.44 9.65
N ASP A 57 -4.85 10.41 8.83
CA ASP A 57 -4.21 11.60 8.28
C ASP A 57 -5.01 12.20 7.13
N VAL A 58 -5.59 11.35 6.27
CA VAL A 58 -6.29 11.76 5.05
C VAL A 58 -7.75 12.15 5.32
N VAL A 59 -8.48 11.31 6.09
CA VAL A 59 -9.92 11.48 6.31
C VAL A 59 -10.30 11.64 7.77
N GLY A 60 -9.37 11.41 8.72
CA GLY A 60 -9.59 11.50 10.15
C GLY A 60 -10.15 10.24 10.80
N PHE A 61 -10.18 9.11 10.09
CA PHE A 61 -10.60 7.79 10.58
C PHE A 61 -9.95 6.67 9.77
N GLU A 62 -9.95 5.42 10.31
CA GLU A 62 -9.29 4.26 9.70
C GLU A 62 -10.23 3.07 9.49
N HIS A 63 -11.50 3.25 9.73
CA HIS A 63 -12.57 2.26 9.53
C HIS A 63 -13.43 2.63 8.32
N ALA A 64 -14.34 1.74 7.90
CA ALA A 64 -15.34 2.06 6.89
C ALA A 64 -16.17 3.29 7.31
N PRO A 65 -16.55 4.19 6.38
CA PRO A 65 -17.43 5.30 6.69
C PRO A 65 -18.74 4.83 7.35
N GLN A 66 -19.08 5.39 8.51
CA GLN A 66 -20.27 5.00 9.27
C GLN A 66 -21.38 6.07 9.22
N THR A 67 -21.06 7.25 8.70
CA THR A 67 -22.00 8.37 8.57
C THR A 67 -21.88 9.02 7.20
N ASP A 68 -22.93 9.76 6.80
CA ASP A 68 -22.92 10.54 5.55
C ASP A 68 -21.79 11.57 5.53
N GLU A 69 -21.43 12.15 6.69
CA GLU A 69 -20.33 13.09 6.80
C GLU A 69 -18.98 12.43 6.54
N GLN A 70 -18.76 11.22 7.07
CA GLN A 70 -17.54 10.45 6.81
C GLN A 70 -17.46 10.03 5.34
N THR A 71 -18.56 9.62 4.75
CA THR A 71 -18.64 9.30 3.31
C THR A 71 -18.30 10.53 2.45
N GLN A 72 -18.80 11.71 2.80
CA GLN A 72 -18.46 12.96 2.10
C GLN A 72 -16.97 13.31 2.23
N ARG A 73 -16.37 13.12 3.42
CA ARG A 73 -14.93 13.34 3.62
C ARG A 73 -14.08 12.39 2.78
N LEU A 74 -14.46 11.10 2.73
CA LEU A 74 -13.79 10.13 1.89
C LEU A 74 -13.85 10.50 0.41
N ASN A 75 -15.04 10.85 -0.09
CA ASN A 75 -15.22 11.26 -1.48
C ASN A 75 -14.40 12.50 -1.82
N GLN A 76 -14.36 13.50 -0.93
CA GLN A 76 -13.55 14.70 -1.12
C GLN A 76 -12.05 14.38 -1.12
N ALA A 77 -11.60 13.49 -0.24
CA ALA A 77 -10.21 13.06 -0.21
C ALA A 77 -9.83 12.31 -1.50
N LEU A 78 -10.69 11.41 -1.98
CA LEU A 78 -10.49 10.70 -3.24
C LEU A 78 -10.44 11.66 -4.44
N GLU A 79 -11.30 12.70 -4.47
CA GLU A 79 -11.27 13.74 -5.50
C GLU A 79 -9.94 14.49 -5.47
N ASN A 80 -9.48 14.91 -4.30
CA ASN A 80 -8.19 15.59 -4.14
C ASN A 80 -7.02 14.70 -4.57
N LEU A 81 -7.00 13.43 -4.13
CA LEU A 81 -5.93 12.49 -4.42
C LEU A 81 -5.89 12.05 -5.89
N ASN A 82 -7.02 12.06 -6.61
CA ASN A 82 -7.05 11.81 -8.04
C ASN A 82 -6.57 13.01 -8.88
N ASN A 83 -6.46 14.19 -8.27
CA ASN A 83 -5.92 15.40 -8.91
C ASN A 83 -4.45 15.59 -8.50
N ALA A 84 -3.54 14.98 -9.24
CA ALA A 84 -2.11 15.03 -8.95
C ALA A 84 -1.54 16.46 -8.89
N GLU A 85 -2.09 17.39 -9.69
CA GLU A 85 -1.67 18.80 -9.71
C GLU A 85 -2.10 19.55 -8.43
N ALA A 86 -3.14 19.08 -7.75
CA ALA A 86 -3.51 19.61 -6.44
C ALA A 86 -2.54 19.16 -5.34
N ILE A 87 -1.86 18.02 -5.53
CA ILE A 87 -0.93 17.44 -4.55
C ILE A 87 0.50 17.93 -4.79
N PHE A 88 0.94 17.98 -6.05
CA PHE A 88 2.32 18.33 -6.40
C PHE A 88 2.39 19.36 -7.52
N THR A 89 3.37 20.26 -7.40
CA THR A 89 3.83 21.12 -8.47
C THR A 89 5.26 20.75 -8.82
N LEU A 90 5.48 20.31 -10.07
CA LEU A 90 6.79 19.99 -10.62
C LEU A 90 7.38 21.21 -11.35
N SER A 91 8.73 21.31 -11.44
CA SER A 91 9.39 22.38 -12.19
C SER A 91 8.90 22.40 -13.64
N ASP A 92 8.40 23.53 -14.12
CA ASP A 92 7.88 23.72 -15.49
C ASP A 92 8.90 23.35 -16.59
N GLY A 93 10.21 23.55 -16.29
CA GLY A 93 11.29 23.25 -17.22
C GLY A 93 11.36 21.78 -17.61
N ALA A 94 10.94 20.88 -16.72
CA ALA A 94 10.96 19.44 -16.95
C ALA A 94 9.88 18.98 -17.97
N ARG A 95 8.83 19.77 -18.19
CA ARG A 95 7.70 19.45 -19.08
C ARG A 95 7.10 18.10 -18.78
N CYS A 96 6.81 17.86 -17.53
CA CYS A 96 6.17 16.63 -17.10
C CYS A 96 4.67 16.70 -17.37
N HIS A 97 4.10 15.58 -17.79
CA HIS A 97 2.67 15.38 -17.90
C HIS A 97 2.27 14.09 -17.20
N LEU A 98 1.14 14.12 -16.53
CA LEU A 98 0.60 12.98 -15.83
C LEU A 98 0.10 11.94 -16.84
N GLU A 99 0.56 10.71 -16.73
CA GLU A 99 0.08 9.57 -17.51
C GLU A 99 -0.98 8.76 -16.76
N THR A 100 -0.71 8.46 -15.49
CA THR A 100 -1.65 7.70 -14.66
C THR A 100 -1.71 8.25 -13.24
N ALA A 101 -2.90 8.18 -12.66
CA ALA A 101 -3.15 8.34 -11.24
C ALA A 101 -3.92 7.10 -10.74
N ASN A 102 -3.43 6.47 -9.70
CA ASN A 102 -4.07 5.31 -9.08
C ASN A 102 -4.19 5.56 -7.59
N VAL A 103 -5.41 5.58 -7.08
CA VAL A 103 -5.73 5.81 -5.67
C VAL A 103 -6.47 4.61 -5.12
N LYS A 104 -5.93 4.01 -4.07
CA LYS A 104 -6.53 2.88 -3.36
C LYS A 104 -6.60 3.18 -1.87
N HIS A 105 -7.53 2.56 -1.16
CA HIS A 105 -7.60 2.61 0.30
C HIS A 105 -8.07 1.28 0.89
N THR A 106 -7.75 1.06 2.15
CA THR A 106 -8.15 -0.13 2.91
C THR A 106 -9.09 0.22 4.08
N LEU A 107 -9.76 1.38 4.02
CA LEU A 107 -10.73 1.77 5.04
C LEU A 107 -11.89 0.78 5.05
N GLY A 108 -12.02 0.03 6.15
CA GLY A 108 -13.08 -0.95 6.30
C GLY A 108 -12.67 -2.40 6.13
N GLY A 109 -11.39 -2.67 5.93
CA GLY A 109 -10.82 -4.02 5.90
C GLY A 109 -11.54 -4.96 4.95
N ALA A 110 -10.98 -5.18 3.81
CA ALA A 110 -11.15 -6.21 2.79
C ALA A 110 -11.27 -5.58 1.42
N ASP A 111 -10.47 -6.15 0.54
CA ASP A 111 -10.48 -5.89 -0.88
C ASP A 111 -11.91 -5.74 -1.40
N ASP A 112 -12.21 -4.62 -2.04
CA ASP A 112 -13.39 -4.47 -2.87
C ASP A 112 -13.30 -5.52 -3.99
N HIS A 113 -13.79 -6.72 -3.70
CA HIS A 113 -14.18 -7.66 -4.72
C HIS A 113 -15.45 -7.09 -5.33
N ASP A 114 -15.35 -6.56 -6.53
CA ASP A 114 -16.47 -6.36 -7.45
C ASP A 114 -17.21 -7.69 -7.60
N HIS A 115 -18.16 -7.94 -6.74
CA HIS A 115 -19.16 -8.96 -6.92
C HIS A 115 -20.38 -8.33 -7.57
N ASP A 116 -20.36 -8.29 -8.89
CA ASP A 116 -21.57 -8.23 -9.68
C ASP A 116 -22.40 -9.47 -9.34
N HIS A 117 -23.29 -9.36 -8.37
CA HIS A 117 -24.31 -10.34 -8.12
C HIS A 117 -25.52 -10.06 -9.01
N ASP A 118 -25.49 -10.64 -10.19
CA ASP A 118 -26.71 -10.93 -10.94
C ASP A 118 -27.57 -11.88 -10.09
N HIS A 119 -28.62 -11.34 -9.48
CA HIS A 119 -29.66 -12.12 -8.84
C HIS A 119 -30.60 -12.67 -9.91
N ASP A 120 -30.26 -13.84 -10.43
CA ASP A 120 -31.25 -14.68 -11.10
C ASP A 120 -32.21 -15.25 -10.06
N GLN A 121 -33.49 -14.97 -10.35
CA GLN A 121 -34.66 -15.44 -9.65
C GLN A 121 -34.65 -16.95 -9.59
N HIS A 122 -34.71 -17.56 -8.42
CA HIS A 122 -35.10 -18.96 -8.25
C HIS A 122 -36.45 -19.06 -7.54
N ASP A 123 -37.36 -19.62 -8.33
CA ASP A 123 -38.72 -20.01 -8.02
C ASP A 123 -38.82 -20.99 -6.85
N ASP A 124 -39.94 -20.87 -6.18
CA ASP A 124 -40.58 -21.69 -5.18
C ASP A 124 -40.26 -23.20 -5.22
N HIS A 125 -39.82 -23.75 -4.10
CA HIS A 125 -40.04 -25.15 -3.75
C HIS A 125 -40.64 -25.29 -2.36
N ASP A 126 -41.95 -25.57 -2.35
CA ASP A 126 -42.69 -26.21 -1.27
C ASP A 126 -42.04 -27.52 -0.84
N HIS A 127 -41.72 -27.66 0.45
CA HIS A 127 -41.58 -28.98 1.05
C HIS A 127 -42.34 -29.09 2.37
N GLU A 128 -43.30 -30.01 2.25
CA GLU A 128 -44.20 -30.49 3.29
C GLU A 128 -43.46 -31.14 4.48
N GLN A 129 -44.13 -31.05 5.58
CA GLN A 129 -44.06 -31.65 6.89
C GLN A 129 -43.41 -33.03 6.99
N HIS A 130 -42.47 -33.21 7.91
CA HIS A 130 -42.29 -34.48 8.63
C HIS A 130 -42.26 -34.24 10.14
N GLN A 131 -43.28 -34.87 10.79
CA GLN A 131 -43.42 -35.02 12.22
C GLN A 131 -42.53 -36.14 12.75
N GLY A 132 -41.96 -35.95 13.92
CA GLY A 132 -41.82 -36.95 14.98
C GLY A 132 -40.57 -37.80 14.96
N HIS A 133 -39.76 -37.67 16.01
CA HIS A 133 -39.34 -38.81 16.79
C HIS A 133 -38.72 -38.32 18.14
N ASP A 134 -39.21 -39.00 19.18
CA ASP A 134 -38.93 -38.85 20.58
C ASP A 134 -37.52 -39.32 20.99
N ASP A 135 -37.07 -38.80 22.16
CA ASP A 135 -36.23 -39.37 23.17
C ASP A 135 -34.83 -39.95 22.84
N HIS A 136 -33.80 -39.27 23.28
CA HIS A 136 -32.68 -39.90 23.97
C HIS A 136 -32.08 -38.97 25.02
N GLU A 137 -32.33 -39.32 26.28
CA GLU A 137 -31.56 -38.93 27.47
C GLU A 137 -30.15 -39.58 27.41
N HIS A 138 -29.22 -38.95 28.14
CA HIS A 138 -27.92 -39.39 28.67
C HIS A 138 -26.69 -38.90 27.89
N HIS A 139 -25.85 -38.07 28.44
CA HIS A 139 -24.77 -38.34 29.37
C HIS A 139 -23.91 -37.08 29.63
N ASP A 140 -23.79 -36.74 30.87
CA ASP A 140 -22.63 -36.40 31.66
C ASP A 140 -21.40 -35.73 31.06
N ASP A 141 -21.07 -34.59 31.70
CA ASP A 141 -19.78 -34.07 32.11
C ASP A 141 -18.60 -34.24 31.15
N HIS A 142 -18.35 -33.19 30.38
CA HIS A 142 -17.00 -32.79 30.07
C HIS A 142 -16.82 -31.29 30.32
N GLU A 143 -16.39 -30.94 31.51
CA GLU A 143 -15.66 -29.73 31.78
C GLU A 143 -14.37 -29.77 30.92
N GLN A 144 -14.38 -29.25 29.74
CA GLN A 144 -13.18 -28.81 29.03
C GLN A 144 -13.19 -27.30 29.06
N ALA A 145 -12.29 -26.75 29.85
CA ALA A 145 -11.87 -25.38 29.79
C ALA A 145 -11.48 -25.07 28.34
N HIS A 146 -12.35 -24.40 27.62
CA HIS A 146 -11.98 -23.72 26.42
C HIS A 146 -11.15 -22.53 26.86
N GLU A 147 -9.81 -22.71 26.85
CA GLU A 147 -8.89 -21.58 26.82
C GLU A 147 -9.33 -20.68 25.66
N GLY A 148 -9.71 -19.46 26.03
CA GLY A 148 -10.15 -18.46 25.09
C GLY A 148 -9.07 -18.27 24.04
N HIS A 149 -9.37 -18.65 22.80
CA HIS A 149 -8.69 -18.06 21.65
C HIS A 149 -9.07 -16.59 21.68
N GLU A 150 -8.19 -15.77 22.26
CA GLU A 150 -8.17 -14.36 21.99
C GLU A 150 -7.97 -14.25 20.47
N HIS A 151 -9.06 -14.08 19.75
CA HIS A 151 -8.99 -13.51 18.41
C HIS A 151 -8.41 -12.12 18.65
N HIS A 152 -7.09 -12.01 18.44
CA HIS A 152 -6.51 -10.74 18.12
C HIS A 152 -7.15 -10.35 16.78
N ASP A 153 -8.26 -9.62 16.88
CA ASP A 153 -8.69 -8.76 15.80
C ASP A 153 -7.51 -7.79 15.62
N GLU A 154 -6.59 -8.14 14.72
CA GLU A 154 -5.64 -7.19 14.20
C GLU A 154 -6.52 -6.11 13.58
N HIS A 155 -6.70 -5.03 14.33
CA HIS A 155 -7.36 -3.84 13.83
C HIS A 155 -6.52 -3.38 12.65
N GLN A 156 -6.89 -3.82 11.45
CA GLN A 156 -6.28 -3.32 10.22
C GLN A 156 -6.60 -1.84 10.15
N HIS A 157 -5.59 -1.03 10.45
CA HIS A 157 -5.66 0.41 10.28
C HIS A 157 -5.81 0.71 8.80
N GLY A 158 -6.90 1.37 8.44
CA GLY A 158 -7.15 1.76 7.07
C GLY A 158 -6.12 2.76 6.57
N SER A 159 -5.60 2.54 5.38
CA SER A 159 -4.58 3.37 4.75
C SER A 159 -4.96 3.75 3.32
N PHE A 160 -4.29 4.76 2.78
CA PHE A 160 -4.32 5.16 1.39
C PHE A 160 -2.99 4.86 0.73
N THR A 161 -3.04 4.32 -0.48
CA THR A 161 -1.90 4.20 -1.38
C THR A 161 -2.21 4.96 -2.66
N VAL A 162 -1.37 5.93 -2.99
CA VAL A 162 -1.55 6.80 -4.17
C VAL A 162 -0.32 6.66 -5.04
N GLN A 163 -0.51 6.44 -6.33
CA GLN A 163 0.57 6.34 -7.30
C GLN A 163 0.30 7.30 -8.47
N TYR A 164 1.27 8.15 -8.75
CA TYR A 164 1.28 9.02 -9.93
C TYR A 164 2.46 8.65 -10.82
N GLN A 165 2.19 8.45 -12.08
CA GLN A 165 3.22 8.27 -13.10
C GLN A 165 3.21 9.48 -14.04
N TYR A 166 4.35 10.12 -14.16
CA TYR A 166 4.57 11.24 -15.07
C TYR A 166 5.60 10.84 -16.13
N HIS A 167 5.41 11.33 -17.32
CA HIS A 167 6.45 11.38 -18.34
C HIS A 167 6.95 12.82 -18.48
N CYS A 168 8.28 13.03 -18.50
CA CYS A 168 8.90 14.34 -18.53
C CYS A 168 9.81 14.47 -19.74
N ASP A 169 9.44 15.32 -20.73
CA ASP A 169 10.24 15.53 -21.95
C ASP A 169 11.67 16.01 -21.64
N GLN A 170 11.87 16.73 -20.54
CA GLN A 170 13.14 17.29 -20.11
C GLN A 170 13.38 17.01 -18.62
N ILE A 171 13.44 15.74 -18.24
CA ILE A 171 13.58 15.30 -16.85
C ILE A 171 14.79 15.90 -16.12
N THR A 172 15.89 16.19 -16.84
CA THR A 172 17.08 16.84 -16.29
C THR A 172 16.84 18.28 -15.82
N GLU A 173 15.73 18.91 -16.24
CA GLU A 173 15.28 20.22 -15.79
C GLU A 173 14.30 20.13 -14.60
N LEU A 174 14.02 18.94 -14.10
CA LEU A 174 13.27 18.75 -12.86
C LEU A 174 14.21 19.09 -11.68
N LYS A 175 14.09 20.29 -11.15
CA LYS A 175 14.96 20.80 -10.08
C LYS A 175 14.28 20.78 -8.72
N GLN A 176 12.95 20.80 -8.72
CA GLN A 176 12.16 20.80 -7.49
C GLN A 176 10.78 20.22 -7.70
N ILE A 177 10.26 19.71 -6.62
CA ILE A 177 8.86 19.28 -6.47
C ILE A 177 8.32 19.98 -5.21
N ASP A 178 7.26 20.76 -5.36
CA ASP A 178 6.55 21.38 -4.24
C ASP A 178 5.33 20.53 -3.90
N SER A 179 5.18 20.15 -2.64
CA SER A 179 4.04 19.39 -2.13
C SER A 179 3.01 20.34 -1.50
N HIS A 180 1.73 20.16 -1.83
CA HIS A 180 0.59 20.83 -1.23
C HIS A 180 -0.15 19.93 -0.24
N TRP A 181 0.42 18.78 0.09
CA TRP A 181 -0.17 17.75 0.95
C TRP A 181 -0.70 18.29 2.27
N PHE A 182 0.11 19.05 2.99
CA PHE A 182 -0.23 19.56 4.33
C PHE A 182 -1.38 20.59 4.33
N GLU A 183 -1.64 21.23 3.18
CA GLU A 183 -2.76 22.15 3.01
C GLU A 183 -4.08 21.40 2.85
N LEU A 184 -4.03 20.24 2.20
CA LEU A 184 -5.18 19.39 1.94
C LEU A 184 -5.46 18.41 3.10
N PHE A 185 -4.40 17.93 3.75
CA PHE A 185 -4.43 16.93 4.81
C PHE A 185 -3.72 17.43 6.08
N PRO A 186 -4.35 18.35 6.82
CA PRO A 186 -3.71 19.04 7.93
C PRO A 186 -3.44 18.16 9.18
N ASN A 187 -3.94 16.92 9.21
CA ASN A 187 -3.64 15.97 10.28
C ASN A 187 -2.21 15.39 10.16
N THR A 188 -1.61 15.44 8.97
CA THR A 188 -0.24 15.00 8.74
C THR A 188 0.74 15.99 9.36
N GLN A 189 1.66 15.48 10.16
CA GLN A 189 2.69 16.27 10.85
C GLN A 189 4.00 16.24 10.09
N GLU A 190 4.29 15.13 9.41
CA GLU A 190 5.56 14.85 8.78
C GLU A 190 5.36 13.93 7.57
N MET A 191 6.18 14.12 6.56
CA MET A 191 6.21 13.25 5.40
C MET A 191 7.66 12.81 5.16
N ASP A 192 7.91 11.49 5.28
CA ASP A 192 9.21 10.88 5.03
C ASP A 192 9.40 10.66 3.54
N VAL A 193 10.38 11.34 2.95
CA VAL A 193 10.63 11.32 1.52
C VAL A 193 11.84 10.47 1.20
N ASN A 194 11.65 9.45 0.38
CA ASN A 194 12.70 8.68 -0.26
C ASN A 194 12.79 9.08 -1.73
N LEU A 195 13.91 9.67 -2.14
CA LEU A 195 14.14 10.13 -3.50
C LEU A 195 15.24 9.29 -4.15
N LEU A 196 14.93 8.69 -5.29
CA LEU A 196 15.86 7.93 -6.13
C LEU A 196 15.75 8.40 -7.58
N THR A 197 16.78 9.10 -8.04
CA THR A 197 16.90 9.55 -9.44
C THR A 197 18.25 9.10 -10.01
N ASP A 198 18.46 9.32 -11.30
CA ASP A 198 19.75 9.03 -11.96
C ASP A 198 20.93 9.77 -11.31
N SER A 199 20.68 10.91 -10.66
CA SER A 199 21.70 11.80 -10.10
C SER A 199 21.70 11.90 -8.58
N VAL A 200 20.58 11.59 -7.91
CA VAL A 200 20.39 11.79 -6.46
C VAL A 200 19.74 10.56 -5.83
N GLN A 201 20.31 10.12 -4.74
CA GLN A 201 19.68 9.18 -3.82
C GLN A 201 19.74 9.78 -2.42
N THR A 202 18.59 10.10 -1.86
CA THR A 202 18.51 10.75 -0.55
C THR A 202 17.20 10.42 0.16
N ALA A 203 17.22 10.54 1.49
CA ALA A 203 16.04 10.55 2.32
C ALA A 203 15.98 11.92 3.03
N THR A 204 14.79 12.48 3.12
CA THR A 204 14.53 13.77 3.77
C THR A 204 13.13 13.79 4.36
N GLU A 205 12.83 14.77 5.19
CA GLU A 205 11.52 14.97 5.80
C GLU A 205 10.91 16.27 5.32
N LEU A 206 9.62 16.26 5.01
CA LEU A 206 8.82 17.47 4.82
C LEU A 206 7.93 17.70 6.04
N ARG A 207 7.65 18.97 6.29
CA ARG A 207 6.79 19.42 7.38
C ARG A 207 5.94 20.59 6.94
N PRO A 208 4.83 20.90 7.63
CA PRO A 208 4.05 22.10 7.34
C PRO A 208 4.95 23.34 7.24
N GLY A 209 4.87 24.04 6.10
CA GLY A 209 5.73 25.20 5.80
C GLY A 209 7.12 24.89 5.24
N GLN A 210 7.52 23.63 5.14
CA GLN A 210 8.75 23.14 4.52
C GLN A 210 8.43 21.95 3.62
N ALA A 211 7.67 22.19 2.56
CA ALA A 211 7.10 21.17 1.70
C ALA A 211 7.75 21.10 0.29
N ARG A 212 9.04 21.47 0.19
CA ARG A 212 9.80 21.48 -1.06
C ARG A 212 10.88 20.42 -1.06
N ILE A 213 10.91 19.62 -2.13
CA ILE A 213 11.94 18.64 -2.44
C ILE A 213 12.83 19.23 -3.53
N SER A 214 14.14 19.25 -3.30
CA SER A 214 15.14 19.68 -4.30
C SER A 214 15.82 18.45 -4.90
N LEU A 215 16.00 18.46 -6.24
CA LEU A 215 16.62 17.39 -7.02
C LEU A 215 17.97 17.82 -7.59
#